data_523d20342a438d41902580da0132c31d
#
_entry.id   523d20342a438d41902580da0132c31d
#
_cell.length_a   1.000
_cell.length_b   1.000
_cell.length_c   1.000
_cell.angle_alpha   90.00
_cell.angle_beta   90.00
_cell.angle_gamma   90.00
#
_symmetry.space_group_name_H-M   'P 1'
#
loop_
_entity.id
_entity.type
_entity.pdbx_description
1 polymer ?
#
loop_
_entity_poly.entity_id
_entity_poly.type
_entity_poly.pdbx_seq_one_letter_code
_entity_poly.pdbx_strand_id
1 'polypeptide(L)'
;LTEVAAEVIAEAGIRDRLDEDRDGIEALKASIREYGQQVPVLLRLNPGDDGRYEFVFGRRRVRALRELGQPVKAMIRDLSDRELIIAPGQENTARKDLSFIEKANFAAQMVRAGYERKVICDALSIDKTVISRMLTVTDAIPEEVIRAIGAAPTAGRDRWLALAEKAAGQRAEMLIDAARG
;
A
#
# COMPACT_ATOMS: atom_id res chain seq x y z
N LEU A 1 24.45 -4.71 -5.08
CA LEU A 1 23.95 -3.35 -5.08
C LEU A 1 24.10 -2.78 -6.47
N THR A 2 23.02 -2.30 -7.06
CA THR A 2 22.97 -1.80 -8.43
C THR A 2 22.28 -0.44 -8.45
N GLU A 3 22.69 0.44 -9.36
CA GLU A 3 21.97 1.67 -9.63
C GLU A 3 20.97 1.45 -10.78
N VAL A 4 19.74 1.85 -10.56
CA VAL A 4 18.63 1.67 -11.50
C VAL A 4 17.97 3.02 -11.73
N ALA A 5 17.65 3.34 -12.98
CA ALA A 5 16.89 4.55 -13.30
C ALA A 5 15.48 4.47 -12.67
N ALA A 6 15.04 5.55 -12.05
CA ALA A 6 13.75 5.56 -11.35
C ALA A 6 12.55 5.29 -12.29
N GLU A 7 12.69 5.62 -13.58
CA GLU A 7 11.67 5.48 -14.61
C GLU A 7 11.38 4.02 -14.99
N VAL A 8 12.36 3.11 -14.83
CA VAL A 8 12.18 1.68 -15.11
C VAL A 8 11.59 0.90 -13.94
N ILE A 9 11.31 1.58 -12.83
CA ILE A 9 10.65 0.99 -11.67
C ILE A 9 9.15 1.26 -11.78
N ALA A 10 8.34 0.20 -11.88
CA ALA A 10 6.91 0.32 -12.00
C ALA A 10 6.29 0.85 -10.70
N GLU A 11 5.32 1.74 -10.82
CA GLU A 11 4.51 2.21 -9.68
C GLU A 11 3.44 1.20 -9.26
N ALA A 12 3.24 0.17 -10.06
CA ALA A 12 2.30 -0.90 -9.76
C ALA A 12 2.67 -1.62 -8.46
N GLY A 13 1.67 -1.96 -7.70
CA GLY A 13 1.83 -2.70 -6.45
C GLY A 13 0.66 -2.45 -5.51
N ILE A 14 0.51 -3.32 -4.53
CA ILE A 14 -0.52 -3.18 -3.52
C ILE A 14 -0.16 -2.00 -2.60
N ARG A 15 -1.08 -1.06 -2.50
CA ARG A 15 -0.93 0.10 -1.61
C ARG A 15 -1.42 -0.28 -0.22
N ASP A 16 -0.55 -0.16 0.76
CA ASP A 16 -0.84 -0.43 2.17
C ASP A 16 -1.28 0.81 2.95
N ARG A 17 -0.97 2.00 2.40
CA ARG A 17 -1.36 3.27 3.01
C ARG A 17 -2.28 4.08 2.11
N LEU A 18 -3.29 4.70 2.71
CA LEU A 18 -4.29 5.53 2.03
C LEU A 18 -3.87 7.01 1.97
N ASP A 19 -3.14 7.49 2.98
CA ASP A 19 -2.71 8.87 3.05
C ASP A 19 -1.45 9.11 2.20
N GLU A 20 -1.44 10.20 1.46
CA GLU A 20 -0.26 10.70 0.81
C GLU A 20 0.60 11.45 1.83
N ASP A 21 1.73 10.87 2.20
CA ASP A 21 2.70 11.48 3.10
C ASP A 21 3.62 12.44 2.34
N ARG A 22 3.10 13.60 1.95
CA ARG A 22 3.87 14.62 1.23
C ARG A 22 5.00 15.20 2.07
N ASP A 23 4.72 15.50 3.34
CA ASP A 23 5.71 16.06 4.27
C ASP A 23 6.86 15.08 4.52
N GLY A 24 6.56 13.80 4.66
CA GLY A 24 7.56 12.76 4.78
C GLY A 24 8.38 12.54 3.50
N ILE A 25 7.79 12.70 2.31
CA ILE A 25 8.53 12.68 1.04
C ILE A 25 9.46 13.89 0.93
N GLU A 26 9.01 15.09 1.27
CA GLU A 26 9.86 16.30 1.24
C GLU A 26 11.03 16.21 2.24
N ALA A 27 10.79 15.73 3.46
CA ALA A 27 11.84 15.47 4.44
C ALA A 27 12.85 14.43 3.94
N LEU A 28 12.37 13.39 3.28
CA LEU A 28 13.22 12.35 2.70
C LEU A 28 14.05 12.89 1.52
N LYS A 29 13.47 13.73 0.66
CA LYS A 29 14.19 14.42 -0.42
C LYS A 29 15.31 15.31 0.12
N ALA A 30 15.04 16.09 1.17
CA ALA A 30 16.03 16.92 1.84
C ALA A 30 17.19 16.08 2.40
N SER A 31 16.90 14.97 3.05
CA SER A 31 17.89 14.03 3.57
C SER A 31 18.74 13.41 2.44
N ILE A 32 18.10 13.02 1.34
CA ILE A 32 18.80 12.44 0.18
C ILE A 32 19.71 13.48 -0.50
N ARG A 33 19.28 14.75 -0.59
CA ARG A 33 20.14 15.82 -1.13
C ARG A 33 21.39 16.05 -0.29
N GLU A 34 21.25 15.97 1.02
CA GLU A 34 22.35 16.23 1.96
C GLU A 34 23.29 15.04 2.11
N TYR A 35 22.77 13.85 2.26
CA TYR A 35 23.56 12.65 2.62
C TYR A 35 23.62 11.59 1.51
N GLY A 36 22.87 11.78 0.43
CA GLY A 36 22.67 10.74 -0.58
C GLY A 36 21.72 9.65 -0.09
N GLN A 37 21.45 8.68 -0.95
CA GLN A 37 20.66 7.52 -0.58
C GLN A 37 21.50 6.56 0.28
N GLN A 38 21.19 6.47 1.57
CA GLN A 38 21.92 5.65 2.53
C GLN A 38 21.42 4.20 2.55
N VAL A 39 20.12 3.99 2.42
CA VAL A 39 19.49 2.67 2.46
C VAL A 39 19.02 2.30 1.05
N PRO A 40 19.44 1.14 0.51
CA PRO A 40 18.95 0.68 -0.79
C PRO A 40 17.48 0.31 -0.73
N VAL A 41 16.83 0.33 -1.88
CA VAL A 41 15.50 -0.26 -2.06
C VAL A 41 15.64 -1.73 -2.48
N LEU A 42 14.62 -2.53 -2.25
CA LEU A 42 14.56 -3.90 -2.73
C LEU A 42 13.63 -3.96 -3.94
N LEU A 43 14.15 -4.44 -5.05
CA LEU A 43 13.43 -4.59 -6.31
C LEU A 43 13.43 -6.07 -6.74
N ARG A 44 12.46 -6.42 -7.58
CA ARG A 44 12.48 -7.65 -8.39
C ARG A 44 12.27 -7.30 -9.85
N LEU A 45 12.63 -8.21 -10.76
CA LEU A 45 12.22 -8.09 -12.16
C LEU A 45 10.70 -8.22 -12.28
N ASN A 46 10.09 -7.37 -13.09
CA ASN A 46 8.67 -7.45 -13.36
C ASN A 46 8.39 -8.65 -14.27
N PRO A 47 7.60 -9.65 -13.83
CA PRO A 47 7.35 -10.85 -14.64
C PRO A 47 6.55 -10.57 -15.91
N GLY A 48 5.86 -9.44 -15.99
CA GLY A 48 5.02 -9.05 -17.13
C GLY A 48 5.64 -8.04 -18.09
N ASP A 49 6.83 -7.52 -17.79
CA ASP A 49 7.44 -6.46 -18.59
C ASP A 49 8.97 -6.55 -18.50
N ASP A 50 9.57 -7.14 -19.54
CA ASP A 50 11.02 -7.32 -19.64
C ASP A 50 11.76 -5.98 -19.57
N GLY A 51 12.71 -5.89 -18.66
CA GLY A 51 13.55 -4.71 -18.45
C GLY A 51 12.98 -3.69 -17.45
N ARG A 52 11.82 -3.95 -16.87
CA ARG A 52 11.27 -3.17 -15.76
C ARG A 52 11.39 -3.88 -14.43
N TYR A 53 11.37 -3.09 -13.38
CA TYR A 53 11.44 -3.57 -12.01
C TYR A 53 10.16 -3.20 -11.25
N GLU A 54 9.82 -4.03 -10.27
CA GLU A 54 8.81 -3.72 -9.26
C GLU A 54 9.50 -3.55 -7.91
N PHE A 55 9.06 -2.58 -7.11
CA PHE A 55 9.60 -2.46 -5.76
C PHE A 55 8.93 -3.48 -4.83
N VAL A 56 9.76 -4.14 -4.05
CA VAL A 56 9.34 -4.99 -2.93
C VAL A 56 9.13 -4.13 -1.69
N PHE A 57 10.11 -3.27 -1.41
CA PHE A 57 9.96 -2.19 -0.43
C PHE A 57 10.82 -0.97 -0.80
N GLY A 58 10.48 0.18 -0.19
CA GLY A 58 11.17 1.44 -0.42
C GLY A 58 10.44 2.40 -1.37
N ARG A 59 9.12 2.24 -1.55
CA ARG A 59 8.26 3.08 -2.42
C ARG A 59 8.50 4.58 -2.22
N ARG A 60 8.49 5.06 -0.98
CA ARG A 60 8.70 6.47 -0.66
C ARG A 60 10.07 6.96 -1.14
N ARG A 61 11.08 6.11 -1.02
CA ARG A 61 12.45 6.41 -1.45
C ARG A 61 12.55 6.45 -2.96
N VAL A 62 11.92 5.51 -3.67
CA VAL A 62 11.83 5.54 -5.14
C VAL A 62 11.14 6.81 -5.61
N ARG A 63 10.01 7.18 -4.99
CA ARG A 63 9.29 8.41 -5.34
C ARG A 63 10.15 9.65 -5.11
N ALA A 64 10.80 9.77 -3.94
CA ALA A 64 11.68 10.89 -3.63
C ALA A 64 12.83 11.01 -4.64
N LEU A 65 13.49 9.91 -4.98
CA LEU A 65 14.59 9.88 -5.96
C LEU A 65 14.11 10.21 -7.37
N ARG A 66 12.93 9.74 -7.76
CA ARG A 66 12.31 10.08 -9.05
C ARG A 66 12.04 11.57 -9.15
N GLU A 67 11.48 12.19 -8.13
CA GLU A 67 11.24 13.64 -8.09
C GLU A 67 12.54 14.45 -8.05
N LEU A 68 13.64 13.88 -7.56
CA LEU A 68 14.96 14.49 -7.57
C LEU A 68 15.73 14.26 -8.88
N GLY A 69 15.21 13.42 -9.78
CA GLY A 69 15.91 13.03 -11.01
C GLY A 69 17.20 12.24 -10.78
N GLN A 70 17.28 11.50 -9.67
CA GLN A 70 18.44 10.72 -9.28
C GLN A 70 18.22 9.22 -9.48
N PRO A 71 19.28 8.45 -9.79
CA PRO A 71 19.21 7.01 -9.87
C PRO A 71 18.93 6.40 -8.48
N VAL A 72 18.33 5.23 -8.48
CA VAL A 72 17.95 4.49 -7.30
C VAL A 72 18.98 3.40 -7.01
N LYS A 73 19.62 3.45 -5.86
CA LYS A 73 20.45 2.33 -5.36
C LYS A 73 19.54 1.20 -4.89
N ALA A 74 19.67 0.04 -5.52
CA ALA A 74 18.77 -1.09 -5.31
C ALA A 74 19.52 -2.40 -5.10
N MET A 75 18.91 -3.27 -4.33
CA MET A 75 19.16 -4.71 -4.36
C MET A 75 18.09 -5.37 -5.22
N ILE A 76 18.50 -6.19 -6.16
CA ILE A 76 17.59 -6.93 -7.03
C ILE A 76 17.58 -8.37 -6.55
N ARG A 77 16.39 -8.92 -6.29
CA ARG A 77 16.19 -10.32 -5.94
C ARG A 77 15.14 -10.93 -6.85
N ASP A 78 15.34 -12.19 -7.15
CA ASP A 78 14.34 -13.03 -7.80
C ASP A 78 13.35 -13.51 -6.74
N LEU A 79 12.16 -12.90 -6.72
CA LEU A 79 11.10 -13.17 -5.75
C LEU A 79 9.82 -13.54 -6.49
N SER A 80 9.16 -14.61 -6.05
CA SER A 80 7.83 -14.97 -6.52
C SER A 80 6.78 -13.93 -6.09
N ASP A 81 5.59 -13.95 -6.73
CA ASP A 81 4.47 -13.09 -6.34
C ASP A 81 4.07 -13.28 -4.87
N ARG A 82 4.13 -14.50 -4.38
CA ARG A 82 3.86 -14.81 -2.96
C ARG A 82 4.90 -14.17 -2.04
N GLU A 83 6.18 -14.29 -2.38
CA GLU A 83 7.27 -13.69 -1.61
C GLU A 83 7.22 -12.16 -1.67
N LEU A 84 6.79 -11.60 -2.79
CA LEU A 84 6.58 -10.15 -2.93
C LEU A 84 5.59 -9.59 -1.90
N ILE A 85 4.57 -10.36 -1.54
CA ILE A 85 3.55 -9.95 -0.57
C ILE A 85 4.00 -10.21 0.86
N ILE A 86 4.64 -11.33 1.12
CA ILE A 86 5.07 -11.74 2.45
C ILE A 86 6.29 -10.91 2.91
N ALA A 87 7.25 -10.64 2.03
CA ALA A 87 8.47 -9.92 2.37
C ALA A 87 8.20 -8.54 3.00
N PRO A 88 7.34 -7.65 2.44
CA PRO A 88 6.97 -6.40 3.10
C PRO A 88 6.24 -6.62 4.44
N GLY A 89 5.46 -7.72 4.56
CA GLY A 89 4.74 -8.08 5.78
C GLY A 89 5.65 -8.50 6.93
N GLN A 90 6.72 -9.21 6.64
CA GLN A 90 7.68 -9.69 7.64
C GLN A 90 8.66 -8.60 8.08
N GLU A 91 9.09 -7.74 7.15
CA GLU A 91 10.07 -6.69 7.44
C GLU A 91 9.43 -5.46 8.09
N ASN A 92 8.14 -5.27 7.87
CA ASN A 92 7.41 -4.11 8.33
C ASN A 92 6.66 -4.42 9.63
N THR A 93 7.37 -4.34 10.75
CA THR A 93 6.75 -4.09 12.07
C THR A 93 5.80 -2.87 11.99
N ALA A 94 6.02 -1.96 11.03
CA ALA A 94 5.15 -0.84 10.72
C ALA A 94 3.75 -1.23 10.21
N ARG A 95 3.52 -2.48 9.75
CA ARG A 95 2.16 -2.95 9.44
C ARG A 95 1.30 -3.24 10.67
N LYS A 96 1.91 -3.35 11.84
CA LYS A 96 1.16 -3.33 13.09
C LYS A 96 0.44 -2.00 13.32
N ASP A 97 0.95 -0.94 12.71
CA ASP A 97 0.43 0.43 12.83
C ASP A 97 -0.61 0.80 11.76
N LEU A 98 -0.90 -0.11 10.80
CA LEU A 98 -1.97 0.12 9.83
C LEU A 98 -3.32 0.17 10.54
N SER A 99 -4.14 1.17 10.19
CA SER A 99 -5.51 1.26 10.64
C SER A 99 -6.36 0.10 10.12
N PHE A 100 -7.54 -0.09 10.72
CA PHE A 100 -8.47 -1.13 10.25
C PHE A 100 -8.78 -1.01 8.77
N ILE A 101 -9.06 0.21 8.28
CA ILE A 101 -9.42 0.42 6.87
C ILE A 101 -8.24 0.23 5.92
N GLU A 102 -7.03 0.60 6.34
CA GLU A 102 -5.83 0.35 5.54
C GLU A 102 -5.57 -1.15 5.38
N LYS A 103 -5.74 -1.94 6.44
CA LYS A 103 -5.67 -3.41 6.37
C LYS A 103 -6.79 -3.99 5.49
N ALA A 104 -8.02 -3.48 5.63
CA ALA A 104 -9.15 -3.91 4.82
C ALA A 104 -8.94 -3.61 3.33
N ASN A 105 -8.47 -2.42 3.01
CA ASN A 105 -8.17 -2.02 1.64
C ASN A 105 -7.03 -2.85 1.03
N PHE A 106 -6.00 -3.14 1.80
CA PHE A 106 -4.91 -4.02 1.40
C PHE A 106 -5.42 -5.45 1.12
N ALA A 107 -6.25 -6.01 2.02
CA ALA A 107 -6.85 -7.31 1.82
C ALA A 107 -7.71 -7.38 0.55
N ALA A 108 -8.51 -6.34 0.29
CA ALA A 108 -9.33 -6.25 -0.92
C ALA A 108 -8.48 -6.22 -2.21
N GLN A 109 -7.38 -5.48 -2.21
CA GLN A 109 -6.45 -5.44 -3.35
C GLN A 109 -5.82 -6.82 -3.59
N MET A 110 -5.43 -7.53 -2.55
CA MET A 110 -4.88 -8.88 -2.65
C MET A 110 -5.91 -9.87 -3.21
N VAL A 111 -7.16 -9.81 -2.75
CA VAL A 111 -8.25 -10.66 -3.28
C VAL A 111 -8.45 -10.41 -4.78
N ARG A 112 -8.48 -9.14 -5.20
CA ARG A 112 -8.62 -8.78 -6.63
C ARG A 112 -7.44 -9.27 -7.47
N ALA A 113 -6.25 -9.32 -6.88
CA ALA A 113 -5.05 -9.86 -7.52
C ALA A 113 -5.00 -11.40 -7.57
N GLY A 114 -6.00 -12.09 -7.01
CA GLY A 114 -6.12 -13.54 -7.06
C GLY A 114 -5.40 -14.31 -5.96
N TYR A 115 -4.99 -13.65 -4.88
CA TYR A 115 -4.32 -14.31 -3.76
C TYR A 115 -5.31 -15.09 -2.87
N GLU A 116 -4.86 -16.23 -2.37
CA GLU A 116 -5.62 -17.02 -1.41
C GLU A 116 -5.78 -16.30 -0.07
N ARG A 117 -6.92 -16.48 0.58
CA ARG A 117 -7.19 -15.87 1.90
C ARG A 117 -6.16 -16.21 2.96
N LYS A 118 -5.58 -17.42 2.92
CA LYS A 118 -4.51 -17.82 3.83
C LYS A 118 -3.27 -16.94 3.69
N VAL A 119 -2.88 -16.62 2.48
CA VAL A 119 -1.74 -15.73 2.19
C VAL A 119 -2.00 -14.32 2.72
N ILE A 120 -3.23 -13.83 2.56
CA ILE A 120 -3.64 -12.51 3.06
C ILE A 120 -3.62 -12.47 4.59
N CYS A 121 -4.14 -13.51 5.23
CA CYS A 121 -4.12 -13.62 6.69
C CYS A 121 -2.70 -13.61 7.24
N ASP A 122 -1.78 -14.34 6.60
CA ASP A 122 -0.37 -14.39 6.99
C ASP A 122 0.31 -13.04 6.79
N ALA A 123 0.03 -12.35 5.67
CA ALA A 123 0.61 -11.04 5.35
C ALA A 123 0.16 -9.94 6.31
N LEU A 124 -1.08 -9.97 6.78
CA LEU A 124 -1.67 -8.98 7.68
C LEU A 124 -1.65 -9.38 9.15
N SER A 125 -1.22 -10.60 9.47
CA SER A 125 -1.29 -11.18 10.82
C SER A 125 -2.70 -11.13 11.41
N ILE A 126 -3.69 -11.55 10.62
CA ILE A 126 -5.11 -11.61 10.97
C ILE A 126 -5.68 -13.01 10.77
N ASP A 127 -6.79 -13.31 11.43
CA ASP A 127 -7.52 -14.56 11.23
C ASP A 127 -8.58 -14.46 10.10
N LYS A 128 -9.13 -15.62 9.72
CA LYS A 128 -10.13 -15.71 8.65
C LYS A 128 -11.45 -14.97 8.97
N THR A 129 -11.79 -14.83 10.24
CA THR A 129 -13.00 -14.13 10.67
C THR A 129 -12.85 -12.63 10.46
N VAL A 130 -11.68 -12.10 10.79
CA VAL A 130 -11.36 -10.67 10.61
C VAL A 130 -11.32 -10.29 9.14
N ILE A 131 -10.72 -11.11 8.28
CA ILE A 131 -10.66 -10.81 6.84
C ILE A 131 -12.06 -10.76 6.21
N SER A 132 -12.97 -11.65 6.60
CA SER A 132 -14.35 -11.64 6.09
C SER A 132 -15.07 -10.34 6.42
N ARG A 133 -14.91 -9.82 7.63
CA ARG A 133 -15.46 -8.52 8.03
C ARG A 133 -14.82 -7.34 7.31
N MET A 134 -13.51 -7.39 7.09
CA MET A 134 -12.80 -6.38 6.31
C MET A 134 -13.31 -6.31 4.87
N LEU A 135 -13.50 -7.45 4.23
CA LEU A 135 -14.04 -7.53 2.86
C LEU A 135 -15.49 -7.05 2.79
N THR A 136 -16.31 -7.33 3.80
CA THR A 136 -17.67 -6.77 3.88
C THR A 136 -17.66 -5.24 3.84
N VAL A 137 -16.74 -4.61 4.53
CA VAL A 137 -16.61 -3.14 4.54
C VAL A 137 -16.18 -2.63 3.16
N THR A 138 -15.17 -3.22 2.56
CA THR A 138 -14.65 -2.79 1.25
C THR A 138 -15.58 -3.11 0.09
N ASP A 139 -16.43 -4.11 0.22
CA ASP A 139 -17.47 -4.43 -0.79
C ASP A 139 -18.66 -3.46 -0.72
N ALA A 140 -18.99 -2.98 0.49
CA ALA A 140 -20.13 -2.08 0.71
C ALA A 140 -19.78 -0.60 0.50
N ILE A 141 -18.55 -0.19 0.78
CA ILE A 141 -18.09 1.21 0.66
C ILE A 141 -17.20 1.33 -0.58
N PRO A 142 -17.56 2.20 -1.55
CA PRO A 142 -16.73 2.44 -2.73
C PRO A 142 -15.32 2.90 -2.38
N GLU A 143 -14.33 2.45 -3.14
CA GLU A 143 -12.91 2.76 -2.89
C GLU A 143 -12.64 4.27 -2.86
N GLU A 144 -13.35 5.03 -3.70
CA GLU A 144 -13.27 6.50 -3.75
C GLU A 144 -13.67 7.14 -2.43
N VAL A 145 -14.71 6.61 -1.76
CA VAL A 145 -15.15 7.06 -0.44
C VAL A 145 -14.11 6.74 0.62
N ILE A 146 -13.55 5.52 0.59
CA ILE A 146 -12.48 5.12 1.51
C ILE A 146 -11.26 6.03 1.36
N ARG A 147 -10.88 6.37 0.13
CA ARG A 147 -9.78 7.31 -0.13
C ARG A 147 -10.07 8.72 0.34
N ALA A 148 -11.31 9.19 0.20
CA ALA A 148 -11.71 10.52 0.68
C ALA A 148 -11.66 10.63 2.21
N ILE A 149 -12.02 9.54 2.93
CA ILE A 149 -11.94 9.48 4.39
C ILE A 149 -10.47 9.34 4.86
N GLY A 150 -9.65 8.60 4.11
CA GLY A 150 -8.25 8.35 4.45
C GLY A 150 -8.07 7.25 5.50
N ALA A 151 -6.93 7.26 6.17
CA ALA A 151 -6.51 6.20 7.09
C ALA A 151 -7.38 6.06 8.35
N ALA A 152 -7.99 7.15 8.82
CA ALA A 152 -8.88 7.21 9.97
C ALA A 152 -8.42 6.32 11.15
N PRO A 153 -7.24 6.52 11.74
CA PRO A 153 -6.61 5.58 12.68
C PRO A 153 -7.42 5.36 13.96
N THR A 154 -8.29 6.31 14.31
CA THR A 154 -9.17 6.22 15.49
C THR A 154 -10.50 5.52 15.19
N ALA A 155 -10.81 5.24 13.93
CA ALA A 155 -12.01 4.53 13.52
C ALA A 155 -11.75 3.01 13.49
N GLY A 156 -12.23 2.33 14.52
CA GLY A 156 -12.14 0.88 14.60
C GLY A 156 -13.18 0.15 13.73
N ARG A 157 -13.13 -1.17 13.76
CA ARG A 157 -14.00 -2.09 13.02
C ARG A 157 -15.48 -1.70 13.07
N ASP A 158 -16.01 -1.43 14.24
CA ASP A 158 -17.44 -1.26 14.44
C ASP A 158 -17.96 0.02 13.76
N ARG A 159 -17.17 1.08 13.75
CA ARG A 159 -17.50 2.32 13.03
C ARG A 159 -17.53 2.11 11.52
N TRP A 160 -16.59 1.35 11.00
CA TRP A 160 -16.55 1.04 9.57
C TRP A 160 -17.68 0.11 9.14
N LEU A 161 -18.05 -0.87 9.96
CA LEU A 161 -19.21 -1.72 9.71
C LEU A 161 -20.52 -0.92 9.74
N ALA A 162 -20.67 -0.01 10.71
CA ALA A 162 -21.84 0.87 10.78
C ALA A 162 -21.93 1.81 9.55
N LEU A 163 -20.80 2.31 9.06
CA LEU A 163 -20.76 3.08 7.82
C LEU A 163 -21.14 2.22 6.61
N ALA A 164 -20.63 0.99 6.54
CA ALA A 164 -20.96 0.05 5.47
C ALA A 164 -22.48 -0.23 5.39
N GLU A 165 -23.15 -0.44 6.55
CA GLU A 165 -24.60 -0.58 6.60
C GLU A 165 -25.34 0.65 6.09
N LYS A 166 -24.89 1.85 6.45
CA LYS A 166 -25.47 3.11 5.99
C LYS A 166 -25.18 3.40 4.52
N ALA A 167 -24.02 2.99 4.01
CA ALA A 167 -23.61 3.17 2.62
C ALA A 167 -24.40 2.26 1.67
N ALA A 168 -24.96 1.17 2.16
CA ALA A 168 -25.73 0.25 1.35
C ALA A 168 -26.93 0.97 0.70
N GLY A 169 -26.90 1.07 -0.64
CA GLY A 169 -27.95 1.73 -1.43
C GLY A 169 -27.79 3.23 -1.63
N GLN A 170 -26.73 3.87 -1.11
CA GLN A 170 -26.43 5.28 -1.40
C GLN A 170 -25.49 5.44 -2.61
N ARG A 171 -25.63 6.55 -3.33
CA ARG A 171 -24.71 6.87 -4.43
C ARG A 171 -23.35 7.27 -3.87
N ALA A 172 -22.28 6.79 -4.51
CA ALA A 172 -20.90 7.10 -4.11
C ALA A 172 -20.62 8.60 -4.01
N GLU A 173 -21.17 9.40 -4.93
CA GLU A 173 -21.04 10.86 -4.94
C GLU A 173 -21.52 11.51 -3.65
N MET A 174 -22.68 11.11 -3.12
CA MET A 174 -23.23 11.66 -1.88
C MET A 174 -22.34 11.33 -0.67
N LEU A 175 -21.74 10.14 -0.67
CA LEU A 175 -20.83 9.71 0.40
C LEU A 175 -19.48 10.44 0.33
N ILE A 176 -18.97 10.71 -0.88
CA ILE A 176 -17.74 11.46 -1.10
C ILE A 176 -17.92 12.91 -0.64
N ASP A 177 -19.02 13.54 -1.01
CA ASP A 177 -19.32 14.91 -0.59
C ASP A 177 -19.44 15.03 0.93
N ALA A 178 -20.09 14.06 1.57
CA ALA A 178 -20.18 13.99 3.03
C ALA A 178 -18.82 13.74 3.72
N ALA A 179 -17.90 13.03 3.07
CA ALA A 179 -16.56 12.77 3.61
C ALA A 179 -15.61 13.97 3.47
N ARG A 180 -15.88 14.87 2.53
CA ARG A 180 -15.07 16.07 2.27
C ARG A 180 -15.54 17.32 3.03
N GLY A 181 -16.77 17.32 3.52
CA GLY A 181 -17.36 18.38 4.32
C GLY A 181 -17.02 18.27 5.79
#